data_2e4af36f3dc6b274149673acd12be625
#
_entry.id   2e4af36f3dc6b274149673acd12be625
#
_cell.length_a   1.000
_cell.length_b   1.000
_cell.length_c   1.000
_cell.angle_alpha   90.00
_cell.angle_beta   90.00
_cell.angle_gamma   90.00
#
_symmetry.space_group_name_H-M   'P 1'
#
loop_
_entity.id
_entity.type
_entity.pdbx_description
1 polymer ?
#
loop_
_entity_poly.entity_id
_entity_poly.type
_entity_poly.pdbx_seq_one_letter_code
_entity_poly.pdbx_strand_id
1 'polypeptide(L)'
;VTAEIDRHPVVRRLRHGDGAPLRQAPSGTPLPPVAVPIESGVETGIEARAADLRVLFEEAAHALLRVTPHPDPAGPASRWETVSLRAADLPGLAGAWLDRLIALGDSRLSDERREAIVMVAVDRVAPPDEDAQYGRWQLRARVGLRPYQPTASAPTREVRTASDRPLAVEGAPGGWTLRAQLAF
;
A
#
# COMPACT_ATOMS: atom_id res chain seq x y z
N VAL A 1 -35.81 -13.35 59.66
CA VAL A 1 -34.87 -12.22 59.50
C VAL A 1 -34.05 -12.50 58.28
N THR A 2 -34.50 -11.95 57.15
CA THR A 2 -33.91 -12.15 55.82
C THR A 2 -33.05 -10.96 55.51
N ALA A 3 -31.75 -11.14 55.31
CA ALA A 3 -30.83 -10.09 54.89
C ALA A 3 -30.78 -10.07 53.37
N GLU A 4 -31.25 -8.97 52.81
CA GLU A 4 -31.19 -8.62 51.38
C GLU A 4 -29.82 -8.06 51.07
N ILE A 5 -29.08 -8.75 50.18
CA ILE A 5 -27.76 -8.31 49.73
C ILE A 5 -27.97 -7.51 48.42
N ASP A 6 -27.95 -6.21 48.54
CA ASP A 6 -27.96 -5.26 47.44
C ASP A 6 -26.63 -5.33 46.67
N ARG A 7 -26.67 -5.92 45.47
CA ARG A 7 -25.51 -5.95 44.53
C ARG A 7 -25.67 -4.85 43.48
N HIS A 8 -25.16 -3.67 43.76
CA HIS A 8 -24.98 -2.67 42.74
C HIS A 8 -23.82 -3.07 41.82
N PRO A 9 -24.03 -3.12 40.50
CA PRO A 9 -22.93 -3.26 39.56
C PRO A 9 -22.17 -1.94 39.45
N VAL A 10 -20.91 -1.95 39.88
CA VAL A 10 -19.98 -0.85 39.67
C VAL A 10 -19.69 -0.75 38.18
N VAL A 11 -20.39 0.14 37.50
CA VAL A 11 -20.04 0.49 36.10
C VAL A 11 -18.75 1.29 36.16
N ARG A 12 -17.62 0.61 35.93
CA ARG A 12 -16.32 1.21 35.72
C ARG A 12 -16.36 1.92 34.36
N ARG A 13 -16.59 3.24 34.37
CA ARG A 13 -16.36 4.09 33.20
C ARG A 13 -14.91 3.92 32.79
N LEU A 14 -14.69 3.21 31.69
CA LEU A 14 -13.42 3.24 30.98
C LEU A 14 -13.20 4.69 30.54
N ARG A 15 -12.23 5.35 31.15
CA ARG A 15 -11.70 6.61 30.64
C ARG A 15 -11.21 6.30 29.22
N HIS A 16 -11.69 7.05 28.26
CA HIS A 16 -11.07 7.14 26.93
C HIS A 16 -9.62 7.54 27.19
N GLY A 17 -8.72 6.57 27.08
CA GLY A 17 -7.30 6.86 27.02
C GLY A 17 -7.07 7.68 25.77
N ASP A 18 -6.46 8.83 25.95
CA ASP A 18 -5.94 9.66 24.88
C ASP A 18 -5.10 8.74 23.98
N GLY A 19 -5.61 8.46 22.77
CA GLY A 19 -4.90 7.66 21.79
C GLY A 19 -3.55 8.33 21.56
N ALA A 20 -2.46 7.61 21.84
CA ALA A 20 -1.14 8.09 21.53
C ALA A 20 -1.13 8.50 20.05
N PRO A 21 -0.65 9.71 19.72
CA PRO A 21 -0.66 10.17 18.32
C PRO A 21 0.16 9.17 17.51
N LEU A 22 -0.44 8.70 16.41
CA LEU A 22 0.29 8.02 15.34
C LEU A 22 1.63 8.70 15.21
N ARG A 23 2.75 7.95 15.22
CA ARG A 23 4.08 8.52 15.05
C ARG A 23 4.03 9.41 13.80
N GLN A 24 3.83 10.69 14.04
CA GLN A 24 3.83 11.69 12.98
C GLN A 24 5.24 11.76 12.42
N ALA A 25 5.34 11.94 11.12
CA ALA A 25 6.61 12.33 10.52
C ALA A 25 7.16 13.54 11.28
N PRO A 26 8.49 13.58 11.55
CA PRO A 26 9.09 14.67 12.32
C PRO A 26 8.67 16.02 11.73
N SER A 27 8.36 16.98 12.59
CA SER A 27 7.89 18.31 12.21
C SER A 27 8.83 18.97 11.22
N GLY A 28 8.35 19.26 10.04
CA GLY A 28 9.07 19.91 8.94
C GLY A 28 8.08 20.37 7.87
N THR A 29 8.57 21.07 6.87
CA THR A 29 7.72 21.42 5.70
C THR A 29 7.27 20.14 5.01
N PRO A 30 5.95 19.93 4.80
CA PRO A 30 5.45 18.73 4.15
C PRO A 30 6.08 18.56 2.77
N LEU A 31 6.58 17.36 2.49
CA LEU A 31 7.07 17.03 1.16
C LEU A 31 5.87 16.87 0.21
N PRO A 32 5.91 17.48 -0.98
CA PRO A 32 4.89 17.21 -1.99
C PRO A 32 4.95 15.74 -2.41
N PRO A 33 3.81 15.12 -2.73
CA PRO A 33 3.78 13.75 -3.24
C PRO A 33 4.53 13.70 -4.58
N VAL A 34 5.46 12.77 -4.69
CA VAL A 34 6.29 12.57 -5.89
C VAL A 34 6.51 11.08 -6.07
N ALA A 35 6.32 10.63 -7.29
CA ALA A 35 6.65 9.27 -7.70
C ALA A 35 7.48 9.32 -8.98
N VAL A 36 8.69 8.77 -8.95
CA VAL A 36 9.60 8.74 -10.08
C VAL A 36 10.17 7.34 -10.29
N PRO A 37 10.30 6.90 -11.55
CA PRO A 37 11.17 5.79 -11.89
C PRO A 37 12.63 6.15 -11.59
N ILE A 38 13.40 5.20 -11.08
CA ILE A 38 14.83 5.32 -10.92
C ILE A 38 15.50 4.33 -11.87
N GLU A 39 16.30 4.85 -12.80
CA GLU A 39 17.11 4.03 -13.68
C GLU A 39 18.57 4.16 -13.24
N SER A 40 19.19 3.05 -12.85
CA SER A 40 20.61 2.99 -12.50
C SER A 40 21.25 1.83 -13.28
N GLY A 41 21.69 2.09 -14.48
CA GLY A 41 22.35 1.09 -15.32
C GLY A 41 21.42 -0.05 -15.75
N VAL A 42 21.57 -1.22 -15.15
CA VAL A 42 20.80 -2.45 -15.47
C VAL A 42 19.57 -2.60 -14.56
N GLU A 43 19.46 -1.83 -13.50
CA GLU A 43 18.41 -1.96 -12.49
C GLU A 43 17.38 -0.84 -12.63
N THR A 44 16.12 -1.21 -12.63
CA THR A 44 15.02 -0.27 -12.60
C THR A 44 14.40 -0.30 -11.19
N GLY A 45 14.15 0.87 -10.64
CA GLY A 45 13.52 1.03 -9.35
C GLY A 45 12.45 2.09 -9.37
N ILE A 46 11.81 2.28 -8.22
CA ILE A 46 10.86 3.37 -7.98
C ILE A 46 11.24 4.12 -6.71
N GLU A 47 11.00 5.41 -6.72
CA GLU A 47 11.01 6.25 -5.53
C GLU A 47 9.68 6.98 -5.42
N ALA A 48 9.08 6.95 -4.22
CA ALA A 48 7.89 7.71 -3.89
C ALA A 48 8.14 8.54 -2.62
N ARG A 49 7.57 9.74 -2.55
CA ARG A 49 7.63 10.63 -1.38
C ARG A 49 6.27 11.20 -1.10
N ALA A 50 5.91 11.33 0.19
CA ALA A 50 4.66 11.93 0.60
C ALA A 50 4.69 12.40 2.04
N ALA A 51 3.78 13.32 2.41
CA ALA A 51 3.65 13.80 3.78
C ALA A 51 3.11 12.72 4.75
N ASP A 52 2.29 11.81 4.26
CA ASP A 52 1.71 10.72 5.05
C ASP A 52 1.85 9.35 4.36
N LEU A 53 1.72 8.28 5.15
CA LEU A 53 1.92 6.91 4.66
C LEU A 53 0.85 6.48 3.65
N ARG A 54 -0.39 6.93 3.79
CA ARG A 54 -1.47 6.58 2.87
C ARG A 54 -1.14 7.08 1.45
N VAL A 55 -0.80 8.36 1.35
CA VAL A 55 -0.39 8.98 0.07
C VAL A 55 0.91 8.36 -0.45
N LEU A 56 1.86 8.03 0.44
CA LEU A 56 3.10 7.35 0.05
C LEU A 56 2.84 6.03 -0.69
N PHE A 57 1.93 5.20 -0.17
CA PHE A 57 1.59 3.91 -0.78
C PHE A 57 0.79 4.07 -2.08
N GLU A 58 -0.02 5.14 -2.22
CA GLU A 58 -0.65 5.51 -3.49
C GLU A 58 0.40 5.92 -4.53
N GLU A 59 1.32 6.80 -4.17
CA GLU A 59 2.39 7.26 -5.06
C GLU A 59 3.34 6.13 -5.46
N ALA A 60 3.64 5.20 -4.56
CA ALA A 60 4.43 4.01 -4.88
C ALA A 60 3.72 3.13 -5.93
N ALA A 61 2.39 2.98 -5.83
CA ALA A 61 1.60 2.29 -6.84
C ALA A 61 1.65 3.02 -8.19
N HIS A 62 1.49 4.34 -8.22
CA HIS A 62 1.60 5.14 -9.44
C HIS A 62 3.00 5.05 -10.06
N ALA A 63 4.07 5.05 -9.25
CA ALA A 63 5.44 4.87 -9.74
C ALA A 63 5.62 3.49 -10.38
N LEU A 64 5.12 2.42 -9.74
CA LEU A 64 5.14 1.06 -10.28
C LEU A 64 4.42 1.01 -11.65
N LEU A 65 3.21 1.57 -11.74
CA LEU A 65 2.43 1.57 -12.97
C LEU A 65 3.09 2.33 -14.12
N ARG A 66 3.96 3.29 -13.84
CA ARG A 66 4.74 4.01 -14.88
C ARG A 66 5.90 3.19 -15.45
N VAL A 67 6.51 2.32 -14.64
CA VAL A 67 7.63 1.47 -15.09
C VAL A 67 7.19 0.12 -15.65
N THR A 68 5.97 -0.30 -15.32
CA THR A 68 5.36 -1.47 -15.91
C THR A 68 4.69 -1.06 -17.23
N PRO A 69 4.98 -1.75 -18.35
CA PRO A 69 4.30 -1.50 -19.61
C PRO A 69 2.85 -1.94 -19.48
N HIS A 70 2.00 -1.04 -19.06
CA HIS A 70 0.56 -1.26 -19.05
C HIS A 70 -0.06 -0.49 -20.20
N PRO A 71 -0.92 -1.15 -21.01
CA PRO A 71 -1.80 -0.39 -21.86
C PRO A 71 -2.68 0.47 -20.95
N ASP A 72 -2.83 1.73 -21.31
CA ASP A 72 -3.81 2.61 -20.69
C ASP A 72 -5.18 2.38 -21.35
N PRO A 73 -6.02 1.46 -20.85
CA PRO A 73 -7.34 1.27 -21.39
C PRO A 73 -8.17 2.51 -21.01
N ALA A 74 -8.42 3.38 -21.95
CA ALA A 74 -9.21 4.58 -21.74
C ALA A 74 -10.55 4.25 -21.07
N GLY A 75 -10.87 4.94 -19.97
CA GLY A 75 -12.15 4.89 -19.29
C GLY A 75 -12.10 4.38 -17.85
N PRO A 76 -13.26 4.36 -17.16
CA PRO A 76 -13.35 4.02 -15.75
C PRO A 76 -13.07 2.53 -15.48
N ALA A 77 -12.77 2.21 -14.22
CA ALA A 77 -12.67 0.83 -13.76
C ALA A 77 -14.03 0.11 -13.98
N SER A 78 -13.95 -1.11 -14.47
CA SER A 78 -15.14 -1.97 -14.63
C SER A 78 -15.35 -2.87 -13.42
N ARG A 79 -14.31 -3.10 -12.63
CA ARG A 79 -14.31 -3.91 -11.41
C ARG A 79 -13.39 -3.29 -10.36
N TRP A 80 -13.74 -3.47 -9.11
CA TRP A 80 -12.92 -3.07 -7.97
C TRP A 80 -12.49 -4.29 -7.17
N GLU A 81 -11.22 -4.34 -6.83
CA GLU A 81 -10.62 -5.34 -5.94
C GLU A 81 -10.29 -4.67 -4.61
N THR A 82 -10.73 -5.26 -3.50
CA THR A 82 -10.32 -4.82 -2.16
C THR A 82 -9.07 -5.58 -1.75
N VAL A 83 -8.01 -4.86 -1.46
CA VAL A 83 -6.74 -5.41 -0.99
C VAL A 83 -6.59 -5.13 0.50
N SER A 84 -6.32 -6.18 1.28
CA SER A 84 -6.02 -6.08 2.71
C SER A 84 -4.74 -6.85 3.00
N LEU A 85 -3.69 -6.15 3.47
CA LEU A 85 -2.38 -6.70 3.72
C LEU A 85 -1.95 -6.49 5.16
N ARG A 86 -1.07 -7.36 5.66
CA ARG A 86 -0.46 -7.26 6.97
C ARG A 86 1.01 -7.67 6.88
N ALA A 87 1.89 -6.92 7.57
CA ALA A 87 3.30 -7.23 7.63
C ALA A 87 3.89 -6.87 9.01
N ALA A 88 5.05 -7.43 9.34
CA ALA A 88 5.74 -7.16 10.59
C ALA A 88 6.25 -5.72 10.66
N ASP A 89 6.63 -5.14 9.53
CA ASP A 89 7.21 -3.81 9.40
C ASP A 89 6.71 -3.09 8.14
N LEU A 90 7.04 -1.81 8.02
CA LEU A 90 6.66 -0.98 6.87
C LEU A 90 7.32 -1.42 5.56
N PRO A 91 8.62 -1.76 5.51
CA PRO A 91 9.22 -2.29 4.30
C PRO A 91 8.54 -3.56 3.81
N GLY A 92 8.27 -4.52 4.69
CA GLY A 92 7.54 -5.74 4.36
C GLY A 92 6.12 -5.47 3.87
N LEU A 93 5.43 -4.47 4.46
CA LEU A 93 4.09 -4.06 3.99
C LEU A 93 4.17 -3.45 2.59
N ALA A 94 5.18 -2.62 2.33
CA ALA A 94 5.38 -2.00 1.02
C ALA A 94 5.73 -3.04 -0.05
N GLY A 95 6.60 -4.02 0.25
CA GLY A 95 6.90 -5.14 -0.65
C GLY A 95 5.65 -5.94 -1.01
N ALA A 96 4.89 -6.37 0.01
CA ALA A 96 3.65 -7.10 -0.20
C ALA A 96 2.61 -6.31 -1.01
N TRP A 97 2.58 -4.98 -0.85
CA TRP A 97 1.72 -4.10 -1.63
C TRP A 97 2.11 -4.06 -3.10
N LEU A 98 3.38 -3.82 -3.40
CA LEU A 98 3.89 -3.76 -4.77
C LEU A 98 3.73 -5.13 -5.48
N ASP A 99 4.05 -6.25 -4.80
CA ASP A 99 3.85 -7.59 -5.34
C ASP A 99 2.37 -7.89 -5.63
N ARG A 100 1.46 -7.41 -4.76
CA ARG A 100 0.02 -7.56 -5.02
C ARG A 100 -0.43 -6.80 -6.25
N LEU A 101 0.09 -5.59 -6.47
CA LEU A 101 -0.20 -4.81 -7.68
C LEU A 101 0.35 -5.49 -8.93
N ILE A 102 1.58 -6.03 -8.88
CA ILE A 102 2.17 -6.79 -9.97
C ILE A 102 1.28 -7.99 -10.32
N ALA A 103 0.87 -8.77 -9.32
CA ALA A 103 0.01 -9.92 -9.52
C ALA A 103 -1.38 -9.56 -10.07
N LEU A 104 -1.94 -8.40 -9.69
CA LEU A 104 -3.20 -7.91 -10.24
C LEU A 104 -3.06 -7.44 -11.69
N GLY A 105 -1.95 -6.77 -12.01
CA GLY A 105 -1.65 -6.33 -13.38
C GLY A 105 -1.36 -7.48 -14.34
N ASP A 106 -0.90 -8.62 -13.82
CA ASP A 106 -0.63 -9.85 -14.58
C ASP A 106 -1.85 -10.79 -14.66
N SER A 107 -2.97 -10.38 -14.08
CA SER A 107 -4.18 -11.21 -14.02
C SER A 107 -4.74 -11.52 -15.41
N ARG A 108 -4.77 -12.81 -15.77
CA ARG A 108 -5.35 -13.30 -17.02
C ARG A 108 -6.80 -13.68 -16.78
N LEU A 109 -7.73 -12.99 -17.44
CA LEU A 109 -9.15 -13.38 -17.45
C LEU A 109 -9.40 -14.54 -18.41
N SER A 110 -8.63 -14.62 -19.52
CA SER A 110 -8.63 -15.68 -20.52
C SER A 110 -7.34 -15.56 -21.33
N ASP A 111 -7.11 -16.51 -22.29
CA ASP A 111 -5.96 -16.45 -23.19
C ASP A 111 -5.93 -15.17 -24.05
N GLU A 112 -7.10 -14.54 -24.27
CA GLU A 112 -7.24 -13.34 -25.09
C GLU A 112 -7.47 -12.04 -24.29
N ARG A 113 -7.72 -12.13 -22.98
CA ARG A 113 -8.06 -10.97 -22.13
C ARG A 113 -7.22 -10.92 -20.90
N ARG A 114 -6.68 -9.74 -20.62
CA ARG A 114 -5.97 -9.40 -19.39
C ARG A 114 -6.68 -8.25 -18.68
N GLU A 115 -6.35 -8.03 -17.43
CA GLU A 115 -6.79 -6.86 -16.68
C GLU A 115 -5.65 -5.86 -16.52
N ALA A 116 -5.96 -4.58 -16.66
CA ALA A 116 -5.05 -3.49 -16.34
C ALA A 116 -5.55 -2.75 -15.10
N ILE A 117 -4.62 -2.31 -14.28
CA ILE A 117 -4.90 -1.40 -13.16
C ILE A 117 -5.09 0.00 -13.73
N VAL A 118 -6.28 0.57 -13.54
CA VAL A 118 -6.62 1.92 -14.02
C VAL A 118 -6.78 2.93 -12.88
N MET A 119 -6.92 2.46 -11.65
CA MET A 119 -7.06 3.30 -10.48
C MET A 119 -6.58 2.59 -9.21
N VAL A 120 -5.97 3.35 -8.32
CA VAL A 120 -5.56 2.89 -6.99
C VAL A 120 -6.03 3.91 -5.96
N ALA A 121 -6.61 3.43 -4.88
CA ALA A 121 -6.98 4.24 -3.73
C ALA A 121 -6.61 3.51 -2.44
N VAL A 122 -5.73 4.08 -1.64
CA VAL A 122 -5.36 3.54 -0.33
C VAL A 122 -6.30 4.13 0.72
N ASP A 123 -7.14 3.31 1.32
CA ASP A 123 -8.10 3.75 2.33
C ASP A 123 -7.40 3.98 3.69
N ARG A 124 -6.45 3.10 4.05
CA ARG A 124 -5.77 3.15 5.35
C ARG A 124 -4.41 2.47 5.32
N VAL A 125 -3.44 3.08 6.01
CA VAL A 125 -2.21 2.43 6.50
C VAL A 125 -2.16 2.64 8.00
N ALA A 126 -2.06 1.58 8.78
CA ALA A 126 -2.10 1.64 10.24
C ALA A 126 -0.91 0.90 10.87
N PRO A 127 -0.34 1.46 11.95
CA PRO A 127 0.68 0.79 12.74
C PRO A 127 0.08 -0.44 13.45
N PRO A 128 0.93 -1.29 14.02
CA PRO A 128 0.52 -2.32 14.94
C PRO A 128 -0.29 -1.73 16.11
N ASP A 129 -1.32 -2.45 16.57
CA ASP A 129 -2.00 -2.11 17.81
C ASP A 129 -1.00 -2.27 18.98
N GLU A 130 -0.88 -1.26 19.83
CA GLU A 130 0.11 -1.23 20.92
C GLU A 130 -0.08 -2.37 21.94
N ASP A 131 -1.32 -2.84 22.09
CA ASP A 131 -1.69 -3.93 23.02
C ASP A 131 -1.54 -5.33 22.41
N ALA A 132 -1.22 -5.45 21.14
CA ALA A 132 -1.10 -6.73 20.47
C ALA A 132 0.32 -7.31 20.62
N GLN A 133 0.46 -8.45 21.31
CA GLN A 133 1.74 -9.15 21.50
C GLN A 133 2.50 -9.43 20.17
N TYR A 134 1.81 -9.44 19.04
CA TYR A 134 2.33 -9.60 17.68
C TYR A 134 1.68 -8.58 16.74
N GLY A 135 1.79 -7.31 17.09
CA GLY A 135 1.24 -6.23 16.28
C GLY A 135 1.83 -6.24 14.87
N ARG A 136 0.98 -6.04 13.87
CA ARG A 136 1.39 -5.97 12.47
C ARG A 136 0.90 -4.69 11.84
N TRP A 137 1.73 -4.10 10.99
CA TRP A 137 1.31 -3.06 10.08
C TRP A 137 0.20 -3.55 9.17
N GLN A 138 -0.77 -2.70 8.90
CA GLN A 138 -1.94 -3.04 8.11
C GLN A 138 -2.12 -2.03 6.98
N LEU A 139 -2.49 -2.53 5.80
CA LEU A 139 -2.89 -1.72 4.66
C LEU A 139 -4.27 -2.19 4.18
N ARG A 140 -5.14 -1.23 3.88
CA ARG A 140 -6.38 -1.48 3.16
C ARG A 140 -6.46 -0.52 1.97
N ALA A 141 -6.74 -1.08 0.80
CA ALA A 141 -6.79 -0.34 -0.45
C ALA A 141 -7.86 -0.91 -1.38
N ARG A 142 -8.24 -0.12 -2.38
CA ARG A 142 -9.08 -0.55 -3.50
C ARG A 142 -8.32 -0.32 -4.79
N VAL A 143 -8.35 -1.32 -5.66
CA VAL A 143 -7.71 -1.30 -6.96
C VAL A 143 -8.78 -1.45 -8.03
N GLY A 144 -8.89 -0.46 -8.90
CA GLY A 144 -9.81 -0.47 -10.04
C GLY A 144 -9.16 -1.17 -11.22
N LEU A 145 -9.83 -2.18 -11.74
CA LEU A 145 -9.37 -3.04 -12.82
C LEU A 145 -10.26 -2.87 -14.05
N ARG A 146 -9.65 -3.02 -15.23
CA ARG A 146 -10.34 -2.98 -16.50
C ARG A 146 -9.79 -4.03 -17.47
N PRO A 147 -10.67 -4.84 -18.12
CA PRO A 147 -10.24 -5.76 -19.14
C PRO A 147 -9.67 -5.02 -20.37
N TYR A 148 -8.61 -5.58 -20.95
CA TYR A 148 -8.07 -5.15 -22.23
C TYR A 148 -7.62 -6.34 -23.08
N GLN A 149 -7.47 -6.12 -24.38
CA GLN A 149 -6.87 -7.10 -25.29
C GLN A 149 -5.42 -6.69 -25.54
N PRO A 150 -4.44 -7.54 -25.20
CA PRO A 150 -3.05 -7.24 -25.50
C PRO A 150 -2.85 -7.19 -27.02
N THR A 151 -2.25 -6.10 -27.49
CA THR A 151 -1.80 -6.01 -28.89
C THR A 151 -0.49 -6.77 -29.02
N ALA A 152 -0.31 -7.47 -30.14
CA ALA A 152 0.87 -8.30 -30.38
C ALA A 152 2.24 -7.57 -30.34
N SER A 153 2.22 -6.24 -30.29
CA SER A 153 3.41 -5.37 -30.29
C SER A 153 3.81 -4.83 -28.93
N ALA A 154 3.11 -5.18 -27.84
CA ALA A 154 3.47 -4.68 -26.52
C ALA A 154 4.74 -5.38 -26.03
N PRO A 155 5.81 -4.62 -25.66
CA PRO A 155 7.03 -5.22 -25.13
C PRO A 155 6.70 -5.90 -23.79
N THR A 156 6.92 -7.19 -23.71
CA THR A 156 6.70 -8.01 -22.52
C THR A 156 7.89 -7.88 -21.57
N ARG A 157 8.04 -6.74 -20.92
CA ARG A 157 8.96 -6.62 -19.80
C ARG A 157 8.13 -6.85 -18.53
N GLU A 158 8.06 -8.09 -18.09
CA GLU A 158 7.30 -8.47 -16.90
C GLU A 158 8.11 -8.12 -15.65
N VAL A 159 7.57 -7.29 -14.78
CA VAL A 159 8.07 -7.13 -13.41
C VAL A 159 7.67 -8.37 -12.63
N ARG A 160 8.63 -9.06 -12.04
CA ARG A 160 8.37 -10.33 -11.35
C ARG A 160 8.10 -10.17 -9.86
N THR A 161 8.87 -9.33 -9.19
CA THR A 161 8.74 -9.13 -7.74
C THR A 161 9.41 -7.82 -7.30
N ALA A 162 8.92 -7.25 -6.22
CA ALA A 162 9.53 -6.13 -5.51
C ALA A 162 10.05 -6.53 -4.12
N SER A 163 9.49 -7.57 -3.49
CA SER A 163 9.82 -7.96 -2.11
C SER A 163 11.17 -8.64 -1.95
N ASP A 164 11.67 -9.30 -3.01
CA ASP A 164 12.97 -10.00 -2.99
C ASP A 164 14.17 -9.07 -3.25
N ARG A 165 13.91 -7.78 -3.42
CA ARG A 165 14.92 -6.77 -3.72
C ARG A 165 15.02 -5.74 -2.60
N PRO A 166 16.12 -4.97 -2.53
CA PRO A 166 16.24 -3.90 -1.55
C PRO A 166 15.04 -2.96 -1.59
N LEU A 167 14.36 -2.84 -0.45
CA LEU A 167 13.21 -1.97 -0.26
C LEU A 167 13.37 -1.24 1.07
N ALA A 168 13.20 0.07 1.05
CA ALA A 168 13.28 0.93 2.23
C ALA A 168 12.07 1.86 2.33
N VAL A 169 11.56 2.03 3.55
CA VAL A 169 10.57 3.05 3.89
C VAL A 169 11.09 3.84 5.06
N GLU A 170 11.38 5.11 4.83
CA GLU A 170 12.07 5.99 5.77
C GLU A 170 11.22 7.21 6.08
N GLY A 171 11.09 7.53 7.38
CA GLY A 171 10.51 8.80 7.83
C GLY A 171 11.61 9.87 7.92
N ALA A 172 11.35 11.04 7.35
CA ALA A 172 12.21 12.22 7.42
C ALA A 172 11.42 13.45 7.87
N PRO A 173 12.08 14.53 8.30
CA PRO A 173 11.41 15.79 8.56
C PRO A 173 10.59 16.22 7.34
N GLY A 174 9.26 16.33 7.52
CA GLY A 174 8.32 16.72 6.48
C GLY A 174 7.64 15.57 5.74
N GLY A 175 7.98 14.30 5.98
CA GLY A 175 7.27 13.20 5.33
C GLY A 175 7.98 11.86 5.31
N TRP A 176 7.61 11.05 4.35
CA TRP A 176 8.05 9.67 4.16
C TRP A 176 8.63 9.48 2.76
N THR A 177 9.61 8.62 2.66
CA THR A 177 10.19 8.19 1.37
C THR A 177 10.16 6.67 1.30
N LEU A 178 9.73 6.14 0.16
CA LEU A 178 9.80 4.73 -0.19
C LEU A 178 10.73 4.58 -1.40
N ARG A 179 11.66 3.62 -1.33
CA ARG A 179 12.51 3.20 -2.44
C ARG A 179 12.41 1.70 -2.61
N ALA A 180 12.20 1.24 -3.83
CA ALA A 180 12.16 -0.17 -4.15
C ALA A 180 12.89 -0.46 -5.46
N GLN A 181 13.69 -1.53 -5.48
CA GLN A 181 14.24 -2.09 -6.71
C GLN A 181 13.29 -3.16 -7.24
N LEU A 182 13.17 -3.24 -8.56
CA LEU A 182 12.29 -4.16 -9.26
C LEU A 182 13.10 -5.22 -10.01
N ALA A 183 12.62 -6.46 -9.98
CA ALA A 183 13.14 -7.54 -10.82
C ALA A 183 12.29 -7.68 -12.09
N PHE A 184 12.95 -7.84 -13.25
CA PHE A 184 12.33 -8.01 -14.56
C PHE A 184 12.66 -9.35 -15.16
#